data_2a4e3b6268f03ac0f65b9688bd429d4d
#
_entry.id   2a4e3b6268f03ac0f65b9688bd429d4d
#
_cell.length_a   1.000
_cell.length_b   1.000
_cell.length_c   1.000
_cell.angle_alpha   90.00
_cell.angle_beta   90.00
_cell.angle_gamma   90.00
#
_symmetry.space_group_name_H-M   'P 1'
#
loop_
_entity.id
_entity.type
_entity.pdbx_description
1 polymer ?
#
loop_
_entity_poly.entity_id
_entity_poly.type
_entity_poly.pdbx_seq_one_letter_code
_entity_poly.pdbx_strand_id
1 'polypeptide(L)'
;GPIEYIWEALDLLNVVRIDHGNRCLDDEALIDILIKKNMGLTLCPLSNLELKVIQKMEDHPVLKMLDKGVLATIHSDDPAYFGGYMNENYYETAKALNLNNDHLEKLAINAFEVSWLSENEKAKHISQIKSYFESL
;
A
#
# COMPACT_ATOMS: atom_id res chain seq x y z
N GLY A 1 6.77 5.42 -13.22
CA GLY A 1 6.54 5.28 -14.67
C GLY A 1 5.16 5.80 -15.08
N PRO A 2 4.85 5.86 -16.37
CA PRO A 2 3.54 6.26 -16.88
C PRO A 2 2.47 5.24 -16.48
N ILE A 3 1.21 5.69 -16.46
CA ILE A 3 0.06 4.88 -15.99
C ILE A 3 -0.19 3.66 -16.89
N GLU A 4 0.17 3.75 -18.15
CA GLU A 4 0.06 2.69 -19.15
C GLU A 4 0.80 1.43 -18.71
N TYR A 5 1.90 1.55 -17.98
CA TYR A 5 2.64 0.39 -17.45
C TYR A 5 1.83 -0.43 -16.43
N ILE A 6 0.93 0.23 -15.70
CA ILE A 6 0.04 -0.49 -14.78
C ILE A 6 -0.99 -1.28 -15.59
N TRP A 7 -1.56 -0.68 -16.64
CA TRP A 7 -2.48 -1.37 -17.55
C TRP A 7 -1.81 -2.57 -18.24
N GLU A 8 -0.60 -2.37 -18.79
CA GLU A 8 0.17 -3.45 -19.42
C GLU A 8 0.47 -4.60 -18.43
N ALA A 9 0.82 -4.28 -17.20
CA ALA A 9 1.04 -5.29 -16.16
C ALA A 9 -0.22 -6.13 -15.89
N LEU A 10 -1.39 -5.50 -15.87
CA LEU A 10 -2.67 -6.18 -15.66
C LEU A 10 -3.11 -7.02 -16.86
N ASP A 11 -2.92 -6.49 -18.08
CA ASP A 11 -3.49 -7.07 -19.29
C ASP A 11 -2.56 -8.10 -19.95
N LEU A 12 -1.24 -7.87 -19.89
CA LEU A 12 -0.27 -8.69 -20.61
C LEU A 12 0.48 -9.69 -19.70
N LEU A 13 0.72 -9.31 -18.44
CA LEU A 13 1.60 -10.09 -17.57
C LEU A 13 0.86 -10.95 -16.54
N ASN A 14 -0.46 -10.78 -16.39
CA ASN A 14 -1.26 -11.50 -15.40
C ASN A 14 -0.68 -11.43 -13.97
N VAL A 15 -0.19 -10.27 -13.59
CA VAL A 15 0.41 -10.07 -12.28
C VAL A 15 -0.60 -10.23 -11.15
N VAL A 16 -0.15 -10.63 -9.97
CA VAL A 16 -0.98 -10.79 -8.77
C VAL A 16 -0.79 -9.64 -7.76
N ARG A 17 0.20 -8.79 -7.99
CA ARG A 17 0.54 -7.61 -7.19
C ARG A 17 1.33 -6.64 -8.05
N ILE A 18 1.24 -5.36 -7.75
CA ILE A 18 1.98 -4.29 -8.42
C ILE A 18 2.83 -3.57 -7.39
N ASP A 19 4.13 -3.49 -7.63
CA ASP A 19 5.02 -2.71 -6.79
C ASP A 19 4.89 -1.21 -7.12
N HIS A 20 4.79 -0.40 -6.09
CA HIS A 20 4.46 1.03 -6.09
C HIS A 20 3.04 1.32 -6.59
N GLY A 21 2.84 1.60 -7.87
CA GLY A 21 1.51 1.91 -8.43
C GLY A 21 0.98 3.29 -8.05
N ASN A 22 1.83 4.24 -7.63
CA ASN A 22 1.44 5.56 -7.09
C ASN A 22 0.50 6.36 -8.00
N ARG A 23 0.58 6.14 -9.32
CA ARG A 23 -0.24 6.88 -10.31
C ARG A 23 -1.60 6.25 -10.60
N CYS A 24 -1.99 5.18 -9.91
CA CYS A 24 -3.28 4.54 -10.16
C CYS A 24 -4.48 5.50 -9.93
N LEU A 25 -4.31 6.53 -9.08
CA LEU A 25 -5.33 7.54 -8.82
C LEU A 25 -5.59 8.49 -9.99
N ASP A 26 -4.74 8.48 -11.01
CA ASP A 26 -4.89 9.31 -12.21
C ASP A 26 -5.97 8.75 -13.17
N ASP A 27 -6.48 7.53 -12.91
CA ASP A 27 -7.46 6.84 -13.75
C ASP A 27 -8.47 6.06 -12.90
N GLU A 28 -9.73 6.51 -12.88
CA GLU A 28 -10.80 5.86 -12.11
C GLU A 28 -11.12 4.45 -12.62
N ALA A 29 -11.02 4.20 -13.94
CA ALA A 29 -11.26 2.87 -14.49
C ALA A 29 -10.19 1.87 -14.03
N LEU A 30 -8.94 2.34 -13.85
CA LEU A 30 -7.86 1.55 -13.29
C LEU A 30 -8.12 1.20 -11.81
N ILE A 31 -8.59 2.17 -11.02
CA ILE A 31 -8.96 1.94 -9.62
C ILE A 31 -10.03 0.85 -9.51
N ASP A 32 -11.09 0.95 -10.32
CA ASP A 32 -12.18 -0.03 -10.32
C ASP A 32 -11.68 -1.45 -10.63
N ILE A 33 -10.75 -1.58 -11.57
CA ILE A 33 -10.15 -2.87 -11.93
C ILE A 33 -9.25 -3.40 -10.82
N LEU A 34 -8.42 -2.55 -10.21
CA LEU A 34 -7.56 -2.94 -9.09
C LEU A 34 -8.39 -3.48 -7.92
N ILE A 35 -9.48 -2.80 -7.57
CA ILE A 35 -10.40 -3.22 -6.52
C ILE A 35 -11.09 -4.55 -6.91
N LYS A 36 -11.66 -4.63 -8.11
CA LYS A 36 -12.36 -5.84 -8.59
C LYS A 36 -11.46 -7.08 -8.62
N LYS A 37 -10.19 -6.90 -8.95
CA LYS A 37 -9.19 -7.97 -8.99
C LYS A 37 -8.54 -8.26 -7.63
N ASN A 38 -8.87 -7.52 -6.57
CA ASN A 38 -8.16 -7.54 -5.28
C ASN A 38 -6.65 -7.38 -5.46
N MET A 39 -6.25 -6.47 -6.35
CA MET A 39 -4.85 -6.25 -6.69
C MET A 39 -4.15 -5.42 -5.61
N GLY A 40 -3.12 -6.01 -4.98
CA GLY A 40 -2.31 -5.31 -3.98
C GLY A 40 -1.31 -4.34 -4.60
N LEU A 41 -1.14 -3.18 -3.97
CA LEU A 41 -0.10 -2.20 -4.29
C LEU A 41 0.88 -2.09 -3.13
N THR A 42 2.19 -2.19 -3.42
CA THR A 42 3.26 -2.11 -2.40
C THR A 42 3.91 -0.73 -2.42
N LEU A 43 3.34 0.21 -1.70
CA LEU A 43 3.83 1.59 -1.65
C LEU A 43 5.05 1.72 -0.75
N CYS A 44 6.01 2.54 -1.15
CA CYS A 44 7.25 2.78 -0.43
C CYS A 44 7.42 4.29 -0.16
N PRO A 45 6.78 4.84 0.90
CA PRO A 45 6.64 6.28 1.07
C PRO A 45 7.95 7.05 1.13
N LEU A 46 8.94 6.61 1.91
CA LEU A 46 10.23 7.28 2.00
C LEU A 46 10.99 7.22 0.68
N SER A 47 11.00 6.07 0.01
CA SER A 47 11.56 5.93 -1.34
C SER A 47 10.87 6.87 -2.33
N ASN A 48 9.54 6.96 -2.29
CA ASN A 48 8.78 7.84 -3.19
C ASN A 48 9.11 9.32 -2.96
N LEU A 49 9.39 9.72 -1.72
CA LEU A 49 9.83 11.07 -1.39
C LEU A 49 11.25 11.33 -1.90
N GLU A 50 12.21 10.45 -1.61
CA GLU A 50 13.61 10.59 -2.04
C GLU A 50 13.75 10.60 -3.58
N LEU A 51 13.00 9.77 -4.26
CA LEU A 51 12.96 9.73 -5.73
C LEU A 51 12.12 10.84 -6.36
N LYS A 52 11.57 11.75 -5.54
CA LYS A 52 10.71 12.87 -5.98
C LYS A 52 9.50 12.44 -6.82
N VAL A 53 8.98 11.23 -6.56
CA VAL A 53 7.69 10.78 -7.07
C VAL A 53 6.57 11.62 -6.44
N ILE A 54 6.75 11.98 -5.16
CA ILE A 54 5.98 12.99 -4.43
C ILE A 54 6.92 14.10 -3.98
N GLN A 55 6.40 15.31 -3.79
CA GLN A 55 7.21 16.46 -3.35
C GLN A 55 7.29 16.57 -1.82
N LYS A 56 6.24 16.15 -1.14
CA LYS A 56 6.12 16.15 0.32
C LYS A 56 5.39 14.88 0.76
N MET A 57 5.67 14.41 1.97
CA MET A 57 5.03 13.21 2.52
C MET A 57 3.50 13.39 2.66
N GLU A 58 3.03 14.61 2.92
CA GLU A 58 1.61 14.95 2.99
C GLU A 58 0.86 14.75 1.67
N ASP A 59 1.59 14.72 0.54
CA ASP A 59 1.03 14.49 -0.80
C ASP A 59 0.95 13.00 -1.15
N HIS A 60 1.41 12.11 -0.26
CA HIS A 60 1.46 10.67 -0.55
C HIS A 60 0.05 10.09 -0.75
N PRO A 61 -0.19 9.33 -1.84
CA PRO A 61 -1.54 8.93 -2.24
C PRO A 61 -2.18 7.83 -1.39
N VAL A 62 -1.45 7.20 -0.44
CA VAL A 62 -1.91 6.01 0.28
C VAL A 62 -3.25 6.20 0.98
N LEU A 63 -3.49 7.33 1.65
CA LEU A 63 -4.76 7.58 2.33
C LEU A 63 -5.93 7.59 1.34
N LYS A 64 -5.78 8.29 0.22
CA LYS A 64 -6.80 8.32 -0.84
C LYS A 64 -7.06 6.94 -1.45
N MET A 65 -6.01 6.13 -1.58
CA MET A 65 -6.15 4.74 -2.05
C MET A 65 -6.94 3.88 -1.06
N LEU A 66 -6.65 3.99 0.24
CA LEU A 66 -7.39 3.29 1.28
C LEU A 66 -8.86 3.69 1.32
N ASP A 67 -9.16 4.99 1.19
CA ASP A 67 -10.52 5.53 1.19
C ASP A 67 -11.32 5.03 -0.02
N LYS A 68 -10.68 4.83 -1.15
CA LYS A 68 -11.28 4.23 -2.36
C LYS A 68 -11.41 2.70 -2.31
N GLY A 69 -10.81 2.04 -1.32
CA GLY A 69 -10.86 0.58 -1.16
C GLY A 69 -9.78 -0.19 -1.90
N VAL A 70 -8.73 0.49 -2.39
CA VAL A 70 -7.56 -0.17 -2.98
C VAL A 70 -6.77 -0.90 -1.89
N LEU A 71 -6.30 -2.11 -2.17
CA LEU A 71 -5.44 -2.89 -1.28
C LEU A 71 -4.01 -2.32 -1.25
N ALA A 72 -3.89 -1.10 -0.72
CA ALA A 72 -2.62 -0.42 -0.52
C ALA A 72 -1.90 -0.95 0.72
N THR A 73 -0.59 -1.12 0.62
CA THR A 73 0.30 -1.55 1.71
C THR A 73 1.51 -0.62 1.79
N ILE A 74 2.21 -0.59 2.93
CA ILE A 74 3.42 0.21 3.12
C ILE A 74 4.63 -0.73 3.24
N HIS A 75 5.70 -0.38 2.54
CA HIS A 75 6.97 -1.10 2.52
C HIS A 75 8.16 -0.14 2.61
N SER A 76 9.34 -0.69 2.93
CA SER A 76 10.57 0.11 3.08
C SER A 76 11.34 0.33 1.78
N ASP A 77 11.06 -0.44 0.72
CA ASP A 77 11.90 -0.52 -0.47
C ASP A 77 13.33 -0.97 -0.09
N ASP A 78 14.35 -0.20 -0.41
CA ASP A 78 15.74 -0.39 0.03
C ASP A 78 16.04 0.55 1.21
N PRO A 79 15.88 0.06 2.47
CA PRO A 79 16.03 0.93 3.65
C PRO A 79 17.44 1.46 3.85
N ALA A 80 18.45 0.74 3.37
CA ALA A 80 19.83 1.20 3.45
C ALA A 80 20.11 2.37 2.49
N TYR A 81 19.41 2.41 1.37
CA TYR A 81 19.55 3.45 0.36
C TYR A 81 18.63 4.65 0.62
N PHE A 82 17.36 4.41 0.98
CA PHE A 82 16.35 5.45 1.15
C PHE A 82 16.19 5.96 2.59
N GLY A 83 16.96 5.42 3.54
CA GLY A 83 17.02 5.95 4.90
C GLY A 83 15.76 5.74 5.73
N GLY A 84 15.31 4.49 5.88
CA GLY A 84 14.19 4.16 6.77
C GLY A 84 13.67 2.74 6.58
N TYR A 85 13.57 2.02 7.68
CA TYR A 85 13.00 0.67 7.70
C TYR A 85 11.46 0.72 7.73
N MET A 86 10.83 -0.41 8.00
CA MET A 86 9.36 -0.52 7.99
C MET A 86 8.69 0.42 8.99
N ASN A 87 9.19 0.46 10.22
CA ASN A 87 8.61 1.28 11.28
C ASN A 87 8.66 2.78 10.95
N GLU A 88 9.79 3.25 10.41
CA GLU A 88 9.96 4.64 9.99
C GLU A 88 8.99 4.98 8.84
N ASN A 89 8.84 4.10 7.85
CA ASN A 89 7.87 4.30 6.77
C ASN A 89 6.45 4.43 7.31
N TYR A 90 6.01 3.55 8.22
CA TYR A 90 4.70 3.65 8.87
C TYR A 90 4.57 4.93 9.70
N TYR A 91 5.57 5.22 10.54
CA TYR A 91 5.53 6.38 11.45
C TYR A 91 5.48 7.70 10.69
N GLU A 92 6.38 7.92 9.74
CA GLU A 92 6.45 9.18 8.98
C GLU A 92 5.20 9.36 8.10
N THR A 93 4.69 8.28 7.49
CA THR A 93 3.46 8.33 6.71
C THR A 93 2.25 8.62 7.59
N ALA A 94 2.12 7.93 8.73
CA ALA A 94 1.02 8.14 9.66
C ALA A 94 0.99 9.56 10.20
N LYS A 95 2.14 10.09 10.57
CA LYS A 95 2.29 11.47 11.05
C LYS A 95 1.94 12.50 9.98
N ALA A 96 2.47 12.35 8.77
CA ALA A 96 2.28 13.32 7.69
C ALA A 96 0.84 13.34 7.18
N LEU A 97 0.19 12.19 7.08
CA LEU A 97 -1.19 12.05 6.60
C LEU A 97 -2.22 12.05 7.73
N ASN A 98 -1.79 12.19 8.99
CA ASN A 98 -2.66 12.14 10.15
C ASN A 98 -3.53 10.86 10.20
N LEU A 99 -2.90 9.70 9.93
CA LEU A 99 -3.58 8.41 9.93
C LEU A 99 -4.04 8.05 11.35
N ASN A 100 -5.25 7.56 11.47
CA ASN A 100 -5.80 7.02 12.71
C ASN A 100 -5.58 5.49 12.82
N ASN A 101 -6.01 4.90 13.94
CA ASN A 101 -5.89 3.47 14.19
C ASN A 101 -6.59 2.62 13.12
N ASP A 102 -7.76 3.04 12.62
CA ASP A 102 -8.49 2.31 11.58
C ASP A 102 -7.69 2.24 10.27
N HIS A 103 -7.01 3.33 9.90
CA HIS A 103 -6.13 3.34 8.73
C HIS A 103 -4.92 2.43 8.92
N LEU A 104 -4.30 2.45 10.11
CA LEU A 104 -3.14 1.60 10.42
C LEU A 104 -3.52 0.12 10.46
N GLU A 105 -4.66 -0.22 11.06
CA GLU A 105 -5.21 -1.58 11.04
C GLU A 105 -5.44 -2.06 9.61
N LYS A 106 -6.08 -1.23 8.78
CA LYS A 106 -6.37 -1.55 7.39
C LYS A 106 -5.09 -1.79 6.58
N LEU A 107 -4.06 -0.95 6.74
CA LEU A 107 -2.75 -1.14 6.11
C LEU A 107 -2.10 -2.46 6.54
N ALA A 108 -2.15 -2.80 7.82
CA ALA A 108 -1.60 -4.04 8.35
C ALA A 108 -2.36 -5.28 7.84
N ILE A 109 -3.70 -5.22 7.79
CA ILE A 109 -4.53 -6.29 7.22
C ILE A 109 -4.22 -6.48 5.73
N ASN A 110 -4.20 -5.39 4.96
CA ASN A 110 -3.90 -5.42 3.53
C ASN A 110 -2.54 -6.10 3.26
N ALA A 111 -1.53 -5.89 4.11
CA ALA A 111 -0.21 -6.50 3.93
C ALA A 111 -0.27 -8.04 3.95
N PHE A 112 -1.16 -8.62 4.76
CA PHE A 112 -1.37 -10.07 4.77
C PHE A 112 -2.30 -10.53 3.64
N GLU A 113 -3.34 -9.77 3.30
CA GLU A 113 -4.24 -10.08 2.18
C GLU A 113 -3.48 -10.22 0.85
N VAL A 114 -2.54 -9.31 0.57
CA VAL A 114 -1.75 -9.33 -0.67
C VAL A 114 -0.48 -10.18 -0.59
N SER A 115 -0.23 -10.83 0.54
CA SER A 115 0.91 -11.73 0.71
C SER A 115 0.69 -13.07 -0.03
N TRP A 116 1.76 -13.84 -0.18
CA TRP A 116 1.70 -15.19 -0.77
C TRP A 116 1.57 -16.30 0.29
N LEU A 117 1.15 -15.95 1.50
CA LEU A 117 0.82 -16.90 2.54
C LEU A 117 -0.45 -17.69 2.17
N SER A 118 -0.60 -18.88 2.75
CA SER A 118 -1.85 -19.64 2.65
C SER A 118 -3.01 -18.89 3.31
N GLU A 119 -4.24 -19.14 2.88
CA GLU A 119 -5.43 -18.49 3.45
C GLU A 119 -5.56 -18.73 4.97
N ASN A 120 -5.15 -19.89 5.47
CA ASN A 120 -5.15 -20.18 6.91
C ASN A 120 -4.13 -19.31 7.68
N GLU A 121 -2.94 -19.10 7.12
CA GLU A 121 -1.92 -18.24 7.71
C GLU A 121 -2.34 -16.78 7.69
N LYS A 122 -2.91 -16.30 6.56
CA LYS A 122 -3.49 -14.96 6.45
C LYS A 122 -4.56 -14.74 7.53
N ALA A 123 -5.54 -15.64 7.62
CA ALA A 123 -6.63 -15.54 8.59
C ALA A 123 -6.13 -15.47 10.04
N LYS A 124 -5.10 -16.27 10.38
CA LYS A 124 -4.47 -16.24 11.69
C LYS A 124 -3.85 -14.87 12.01
N HIS A 125 -3.05 -14.33 11.10
CA HIS A 125 -2.39 -13.05 11.31
C HIS A 125 -3.38 -11.89 11.33
N ILE A 126 -4.37 -11.89 10.45
CA ILE A 126 -5.44 -10.88 10.41
C ILE A 126 -6.23 -10.89 11.73
N SER A 127 -6.53 -12.06 12.27
CA SER A 127 -7.19 -12.17 13.58
C SER A 127 -6.35 -11.57 14.71
N GLN A 128 -5.03 -11.78 14.68
CA GLN A 128 -4.11 -11.19 15.66
C GLN A 128 -4.08 -9.65 15.56
N ILE A 129 -4.05 -9.10 14.33
CA ILE A 129 -4.10 -7.66 14.09
C ILE A 129 -5.39 -7.07 14.68
N LYS A 130 -6.55 -7.63 14.33
CA LYS A 130 -7.85 -7.17 14.82
C LYS A 130 -7.91 -7.17 16.34
N SER A 131 -7.50 -8.27 16.98
CA SER A 131 -7.46 -8.37 18.45
C SER A 131 -6.54 -7.32 19.09
N TYR A 132 -5.42 -6.99 18.45
CA TYR A 132 -4.52 -5.95 18.92
C TYR A 132 -5.19 -4.56 18.88
N PHE A 133 -5.77 -4.19 17.74
CA PHE A 133 -6.42 -2.89 17.60
C PHE A 133 -7.69 -2.75 18.46
N GLU A 134 -8.45 -3.82 18.69
CA GLU A 134 -9.57 -3.85 19.64
C GLU A 134 -9.15 -3.61 21.10
N SER A 135 -7.88 -3.83 21.42
CA SER A 135 -7.33 -3.64 22.78
C SER A 135 -6.80 -2.23 23.05
N LEU A 136 -6.73 -1.35 22.02
CA LEU A 136 -6.25 0.04 22.15
C LEU A 136 -7.36 1.00 22.57
#